data_619c5af327613b4cf330095f13518b50
#
_entry.id   619c5af327613b4cf330095f13518b50
#
_cell.length_a   1.000
_cell.length_b   1.000
_cell.length_c   1.000
_cell.angle_alpha   90.00
_cell.angle_beta   90.00
_cell.angle_gamma   90.00
#
_symmetry.space_group_name_H-M   'P 1'
#
loop_
_entity.id
_entity.type
_entity.pdbx_description
1 polymer ?
#
loop_
_entity_poly.entity_id
_entity_poly.type
_entity_poly.pdbx_seq_one_letter_code
_entity_poly.pdbx_strand_id
1 'polypeptide(L)'
;ISEIKSVMFRGSNLNLNFQPANGVEVFLQGKISLYEARGQYQIIVSEMKQEGIGDLFQEFEKLKKKLHRDGLFDINHKKQIPKYPKKIALITSPTGAALQDMLNIFNRRSKHIDLILRPSLVQGERASADLIDAVNELGNNSDIDVIVIARGGGSIEDLWPFNSEGLAREIFNCKIPIVSGVGHE
;
A
#
# COMPACT_ATOMS: atom_id res chain seq x y z
N ILE A 1 -20.23 -20.25 -17.44
CA ILE A 1 -18.86 -20.13 -16.88
C ILE A 1 -18.23 -21.50 -17.03
N SER A 2 -17.05 -21.57 -17.65
CA SER A 2 -16.30 -22.83 -17.80
C SER A 2 -15.27 -22.92 -16.67
N GLU A 3 -15.16 -24.10 -16.07
CA GLU A 3 -14.23 -24.35 -14.98
C GLU A 3 -13.24 -25.46 -15.40
N ILE A 4 -11.96 -25.28 -15.10
CA ILE A 4 -10.94 -26.29 -15.32
C ILE A 4 -10.09 -26.45 -14.06
N LYS A 5 -9.87 -27.69 -13.63
CA LYS A 5 -9.04 -27.98 -12.49
C LYS A 5 -7.57 -27.75 -12.81
N SER A 6 -6.88 -26.99 -11.96
CA SER A 6 -5.47 -26.70 -12.12
C SER A 6 -4.67 -27.24 -10.93
N VAL A 7 -3.52 -27.86 -11.18
CA VAL A 7 -2.66 -28.46 -10.17
C VAL A 7 -1.25 -27.92 -10.32
N MET A 8 -0.70 -27.36 -9.27
CA MET A 8 0.69 -26.91 -9.21
C MET A 8 1.46 -27.73 -8.19
N PHE A 9 2.51 -28.39 -8.61
CA PHE A 9 3.32 -29.25 -7.74
C PHE A 9 4.26 -28.41 -6.87
N ARG A 10 4.66 -28.99 -5.72
CA ARG A 10 5.49 -28.32 -4.71
C ARG A 10 6.74 -27.65 -5.29
N GLY A 11 7.42 -28.28 -6.26
CA GLY A 11 8.63 -27.71 -6.87
C GLY A 11 8.37 -26.40 -7.62
N SER A 12 7.26 -26.31 -8.34
CA SER A 12 6.86 -25.08 -9.06
C SER A 12 6.29 -24.04 -8.08
N ASN A 13 5.61 -24.50 -7.01
CA ASN A 13 4.97 -23.63 -6.01
C ASN A 13 5.99 -22.86 -5.16
N LEU A 14 7.22 -23.38 -4.99
CA LEU A 14 8.29 -22.68 -4.25
C LEU A 14 8.75 -21.37 -4.90
N ASN A 15 8.46 -21.20 -6.19
CA ASN A 15 8.84 -20.00 -6.96
C ASN A 15 7.72 -18.94 -7.02
N LEU A 16 6.58 -19.17 -6.35
CA LEU A 16 5.49 -18.19 -6.32
C LEU A 16 5.86 -17.00 -5.42
N ASN A 17 5.69 -15.80 -5.98
CA ASN A 17 5.93 -14.55 -5.28
C ASN A 17 4.65 -13.99 -4.60
N PHE A 18 3.54 -14.72 -4.68
CA PHE A 18 2.25 -14.34 -4.10
C PHE A 18 1.49 -15.56 -3.60
N GLN A 19 0.51 -15.35 -2.74
CA GLN A 19 -0.36 -16.41 -2.23
C GLN A 19 -1.67 -16.41 -3.04
N PRO A 20 -1.96 -17.46 -3.83
CA PRO A 20 -3.19 -17.55 -4.58
C PRO A 20 -4.41 -17.54 -3.65
N ALA A 21 -5.42 -16.72 -3.99
CA ALA A 21 -6.68 -16.62 -3.26
C ALA A 21 -7.86 -16.62 -4.23
N ASN A 22 -9.05 -16.91 -3.71
CA ASN A 22 -10.27 -16.87 -4.51
C ASN A 22 -10.53 -15.45 -5.03
N GLY A 23 -10.85 -15.35 -6.34
CA GLY A 23 -11.15 -14.09 -7.00
C GLY A 23 -9.92 -13.36 -7.59
N VAL A 24 -8.71 -13.89 -7.41
CA VAL A 24 -7.51 -13.33 -8.03
C VAL A 24 -7.40 -13.84 -9.47
N GLU A 25 -7.27 -12.91 -10.43
CA GLU A 25 -6.95 -13.25 -11.82
C GLU A 25 -5.48 -13.57 -11.98
N VAL A 26 -5.21 -14.68 -12.67
CA VAL A 26 -3.85 -15.18 -12.84
C VAL A 26 -3.60 -15.68 -14.25
N PHE A 27 -2.41 -15.44 -14.75
CA PHE A 27 -1.89 -16.15 -15.93
C PHE A 27 -1.26 -17.46 -15.49
N LEU A 28 -1.72 -18.56 -16.11
CA LEU A 28 -1.19 -19.89 -15.89
C LEU A 28 -0.43 -20.38 -17.13
N GLN A 29 0.80 -20.77 -16.93
CA GLN A 29 1.55 -21.54 -17.92
C GLN A 29 1.65 -22.98 -17.47
N GLY A 30 1.24 -23.92 -18.34
CA GLY A 30 1.22 -25.34 -17.98
C GLY A 30 0.87 -26.24 -19.15
N LYS A 31 0.73 -27.53 -18.85
CA LYS A 31 0.32 -28.56 -19.84
C LYS A 31 -1.06 -29.06 -19.50
N ILE A 32 -1.93 -29.17 -20.51
CA ILE A 32 -3.21 -29.85 -20.37
C ILE A 32 -2.91 -31.36 -20.27
N SER A 33 -3.50 -32.00 -19.27
CA SER A 33 -3.35 -33.43 -19.00
C SER A 33 -4.70 -34.05 -18.65
N LEU A 34 -4.84 -35.34 -18.91
CA LEU A 34 -5.99 -36.12 -18.46
C LEU A 34 -5.64 -36.79 -17.14
N TYR A 35 -6.45 -36.56 -16.11
CA TYR A 35 -6.36 -37.30 -14.87
C TYR A 35 -7.13 -38.62 -15.01
N GLU A 36 -6.42 -39.68 -15.37
CA GLU A 36 -6.99 -40.99 -15.77
C GLU A 36 -7.93 -41.58 -14.72
N ALA A 37 -7.60 -41.44 -13.42
CA ALA A 37 -8.39 -41.99 -12.32
C ALA A 37 -9.83 -41.41 -12.23
N ARG A 38 -10.08 -40.23 -12.83
CA ARG A 38 -11.42 -39.59 -12.84
C ARG A 38 -11.89 -39.15 -14.22
N GLY A 39 -11.11 -39.40 -15.28
CA GLY A 39 -11.45 -39.01 -16.65
C GLY A 39 -11.61 -37.50 -16.85
N GLN A 40 -10.95 -36.66 -16.04
CA GLN A 40 -11.11 -35.22 -16.07
C GLN A 40 -9.87 -34.53 -16.65
N TYR A 41 -10.10 -33.51 -17.48
CA TYR A 41 -9.00 -32.64 -17.91
C TYR A 41 -8.53 -31.76 -16.76
N GLN A 42 -7.22 -31.58 -16.69
CA GLN A 42 -6.59 -30.67 -15.73
C GLN A 42 -5.42 -29.94 -16.40
N ILE A 43 -5.05 -28.78 -15.83
CA ILE A 43 -3.83 -28.09 -16.20
C ILE A 43 -2.77 -28.41 -15.15
N ILE A 44 -1.63 -28.98 -15.58
CA ILE A 44 -0.44 -29.10 -14.75
C ILE A 44 0.34 -27.80 -14.90
N VAL A 45 0.26 -26.95 -13.88
CA VAL A 45 0.82 -25.60 -13.89
C VAL A 45 2.32 -25.66 -13.58
N SER A 46 3.13 -25.09 -14.47
CA SER A 46 4.58 -24.91 -14.29
C SER A 46 4.92 -23.52 -13.77
N GLU A 47 4.16 -22.50 -14.18
CA GLU A 47 4.34 -21.11 -13.77
C GLU A 47 2.97 -20.45 -13.57
N MET A 48 2.87 -19.59 -12.54
CA MET A 48 1.70 -18.79 -12.26
C MET A 48 2.14 -17.36 -11.98
N LYS A 49 1.50 -16.40 -12.64
CA LYS A 49 1.72 -14.96 -12.45
C LYS A 49 0.38 -14.29 -12.17
N GLN A 50 0.36 -13.38 -11.24
CA GLN A 50 -0.83 -12.54 -11.01
C GLN A 50 -0.98 -11.56 -12.18
N GLU A 51 -2.20 -11.42 -12.71
CA GLU A 51 -2.51 -10.45 -13.77
C GLU A 51 -2.43 -9.03 -13.22
N GLY A 52 -1.95 -8.10 -14.04
CA GLY A 52 -1.89 -6.68 -13.68
C GLY A 52 -0.66 -6.21 -12.88
N ILE A 53 0.05 -7.09 -12.15
CA ILE A 53 1.23 -6.67 -11.36
C ILE A 53 2.33 -6.07 -12.24
N GLY A 54 2.54 -6.63 -13.44
CA GLY A 54 3.55 -6.12 -14.38
C GLY A 54 3.23 -4.69 -14.84
N ASP A 55 1.95 -4.41 -15.10
CA ASP A 55 1.49 -3.10 -15.55
C ASP A 55 1.54 -2.07 -14.41
N LEU A 56 1.07 -2.46 -13.22
CA LEU A 56 1.18 -1.61 -12.02
C LEU A 56 2.64 -1.27 -11.69
N PHE A 57 3.54 -2.24 -11.79
CA PHE A 57 4.96 -1.98 -11.57
C PHE A 57 5.55 -1.00 -12.60
N GLN A 58 5.17 -1.13 -13.89
CA GLN A 58 5.59 -0.19 -14.92
C GLN A 58 5.04 1.22 -14.68
N GLU A 59 3.79 1.35 -14.26
CA GLU A 59 3.18 2.63 -13.89
C GLU A 59 3.89 3.26 -12.70
N PHE A 60 4.19 2.47 -11.66
CA PHE A 60 4.98 2.91 -10.52
C PHE A 60 6.33 3.47 -10.95
N GLU A 61 7.08 2.73 -11.77
CA GLU A 61 8.40 3.18 -12.25
C GLU A 61 8.32 4.44 -13.13
N LYS A 62 7.28 4.55 -13.97
CA LYS A 62 7.03 5.76 -14.77
C LYS A 62 6.76 6.97 -13.87
N LEU A 63 5.87 6.82 -12.90
CA LEU A 63 5.54 7.87 -11.94
C LEU A 63 6.75 8.27 -11.10
N LYS A 64 7.48 7.31 -10.56
CA LYS A 64 8.70 7.55 -9.79
C LYS A 64 9.74 8.36 -10.58
N LYS A 65 9.99 7.98 -11.85
CA LYS A 65 10.90 8.73 -12.72
C LYS A 65 10.41 10.16 -12.99
N LYS A 66 9.10 10.33 -13.18
CA LYS A 66 8.49 11.66 -13.36
C LYS A 66 8.70 12.54 -12.14
N LEU A 67 8.32 12.05 -10.96
CA LEU A 67 8.43 12.80 -9.70
C LEU A 67 9.89 13.09 -9.33
N HIS A 68 10.81 12.18 -9.66
CA HIS A 68 12.25 12.41 -9.48
C HIS A 68 12.75 13.54 -10.37
N ARG A 69 12.36 13.54 -11.67
CA ARG A 69 12.72 14.62 -12.61
C ARG A 69 12.15 15.96 -12.18
N ASP A 70 10.94 15.95 -11.59
CA ASP A 70 10.28 17.15 -11.07
C ASP A 70 10.89 17.62 -9.72
N GLY A 71 11.89 16.92 -9.17
CA GLY A 71 12.63 17.31 -7.96
C GLY A 71 11.96 16.99 -6.64
N LEU A 72 10.85 16.22 -6.62
CA LEU A 72 10.09 15.96 -5.38
C LEU A 72 10.88 15.13 -4.36
N PHE A 73 11.91 14.40 -4.80
CA PHE A 73 12.75 13.57 -3.92
C PHE A 73 14.03 14.26 -3.45
N ASP A 74 14.27 15.51 -3.84
CA ASP A 74 15.46 16.23 -3.41
C ASP A 74 15.45 16.40 -1.89
N ILE A 75 16.61 16.10 -1.28
CA ILE A 75 16.81 16.18 0.16
C ILE A 75 16.60 17.61 0.70
N ASN A 76 16.87 18.62 -0.11
CA ASN A 76 16.71 20.02 0.26
C ASN A 76 15.24 20.42 0.50
N HIS A 77 14.30 19.66 -0.03
CA HIS A 77 12.86 19.87 0.19
C HIS A 77 12.33 19.11 1.40
N LYS A 78 13.15 18.21 2.00
CA LYS A 78 12.71 17.44 3.18
C LYS A 78 12.59 18.35 4.40
N LYS A 79 11.41 18.30 5.05
CA LYS A 79 11.18 19.06 6.27
C LYS A 79 11.76 18.31 7.46
N GLN A 80 12.37 19.05 8.37
CA GLN A 80 12.89 18.46 9.60
C GLN A 80 11.76 18.07 10.54
N ILE A 81 11.80 16.87 11.07
CA ILE A 81 10.90 16.42 12.11
C ILE A 81 11.33 17.04 13.43
N PRO A 82 10.45 17.72 14.20
CA PRO A 82 10.76 18.27 15.49
C PRO A 82 11.28 17.19 16.45
N LYS A 83 12.34 17.50 17.20
CA LYS A 83 12.90 16.56 18.18
C LYS A 83 11.91 16.17 19.28
N TYR A 84 11.01 17.10 19.64
CA TYR A 84 10.01 16.94 20.70
C TYR A 84 8.65 17.41 20.19
N PRO A 85 7.98 16.63 19.33
CA PRO A 85 6.64 16.97 18.87
C PRO A 85 5.65 16.89 20.02
N LYS A 86 4.72 17.82 20.09
CA LYS A 86 3.66 17.87 21.11
C LYS A 86 2.35 17.33 20.55
N LYS A 87 2.08 17.59 19.28
CA LYS A 87 0.84 17.23 18.62
C LYS A 87 1.09 16.53 17.29
N ILE A 88 0.65 15.29 17.17
CA ILE A 88 0.84 14.44 15.97
C ILE A 88 -0.53 14.09 15.40
N ALA A 89 -0.72 14.35 14.12
CA ALA A 89 -1.91 13.92 13.40
C ALA A 89 -1.66 12.57 12.71
N LEU A 90 -2.65 11.68 12.81
CA LEU A 90 -2.64 10.36 12.21
C LEU A 90 -3.68 10.30 11.08
N ILE A 91 -3.25 10.02 9.86
CA ILE A 91 -4.11 9.74 8.70
C ILE A 91 -4.10 8.23 8.49
N THR A 92 -5.16 7.56 8.87
CA THR A 92 -5.28 6.10 8.75
C THR A 92 -6.74 5.65 8.88
N SER A 93 -7.00 4.37 8.62
CA SER A 93 -8.32 3.78 8.87
C SER A 93 -8.62 3.71 10.36
N PRO A 94 -9.83 4.15 10.80
CA PRO A 94 -10.21 4.12 12.22
C PRO A 94 -10.35 2.69 12.79
N THR A 95 -10.51 1.70 11.93
CA THR A 95 -10.67 0.27 12.31
C THR A 95 -9.43 -0.56 11.97
N GLY A 96 -8.38 0.06 11.43
CA GLY A 96 -7.17 -0.64 10.97
C GLY A 96 -6.24 -1.07 12.11
N ALA A 97 -5.57 -2.20 11.96
CA ALA A 97 -4.57 -2.68 12.92
C ALA A 97 -3.43 -1.65 13.12
N ALA A 98 -3.02 -0.96 12.05
CA ALA A 98 -1.98 0.08 12.11
C ALA A 98 -2.29 1.18 13.13
N LEU A 99 -3.56 1.61 13.26
CA LEU A 99 -3.96 2.59 14.27
C LEU A 99 -3.76 2.03 15.68
N GLN A 100 -4.20 0.80 15.93
CA GLN A 100 -4.08 0.18 17.26
C GLN A 100 -2.62 0.00 17.66
N ASP A 101 -1.77 -0.41 16.73
CA ASP A 101 -0.34 -0.56 16.97
C ASP A 101 0.32 0.78 17.30
N MET A 102 0.00 1.83 16.55
CA MET A 102 0.49 3.18 16.84
C MET A 102 0.03 3.66 18.21
N LEU A 103 -1.27 3.53 18.53
CA LEU A 103 -1.82 3.95 19.84
C LEU A 103 -1.15 3.19 20.98
N ASN A 104 -0.91 1.90 20.84
CA ASN A 104 -0.21 1.08 21.86
C ASN A 104 1.22 1.57 22.07
N ILE A 105 1.94 1.93 21.00
CA ILE A 105 3.30 2.45 21.09
C ILE A 105 3.32 3.83 21.75
N PHE A 106 2.44 4.75 21.32
CA PHE A 106 2.36 6.09 21.91
C PHE A 106 1.98 6.05 23.38
N ASN A 107 0.99 5.24 23.76
CA ASN A 107 0.59 5.07 25.15
C ASN A 107 1.71 4.52 26.04
N ARG A 108 2.60 3.69 25.49
CA ARG A 108 3.71 3.12 26.22
C ARG A 108 4.91 4.06 26.31
N ARG A 109 5.20 4.81 25.23
CA ARG A 109 6.48 5.52 25.09
C ARG A 109 6.36 7.05 25.20
N SER A 110 5.19 7.62 24.90
CA SER A 110 5.08 9.06 24.65
C SER A 110 3.71 9.62 25.07
N LYS A 111 3.30 9.37 26.31
CA LYS A 111 1.98 9.80 26.86
C LYS A 111 1.76 11.30 26.87
N HIS A 112 2.80 12.08 26.66
CA HIS A 112 2.74 13.54 26.64
C HIS A 112 2.44 14.12 25.26
N ILE A 113 2.28 13.27 24.25
CA ILE A 113 1.98 13.69 22.89
C ILE A 113 0.45 13.63 22.67
N ASP A 114 -0.10 14.72 22.21
CA ASP A 114 -1.50 14.79 21.79
C ASP A 114 -1.64 14.16 20.39
N LEU A 115 -2.54 13.19 20.26
CA LEU A 115 -2.83 12.53 19.00
C LEU A 115 -4.16 13.01 18.43
N ILE A 116 -4.13 13.44 17.18
CA ILE A 116 -5.32 13.79 16.40
C ILE A 116 -5.51 12.69 15.35
N LEU A 117 -6.65 12.02 15.34
CA LEU A 117 -7.00 11.10 14.28
C LEU A 117 -7.84 11.80 13.22
N ARG A 118 -7.37 11.81 11.97
CA ARG A 118 -8.18 12.08 10.79
C ARG A 118 -8.49 10.73 10.14
N PRO A 119 -9.71 10.18 10.34
CA PRO A 119 -10.11 8.93 9.75
C PRO A 119 -10.07 9.04 8.22
N SER A 120 -9.43 8.07 7.56
CA SER A 120 -9.29 8.08 6.09
C SER A 120 -9.41 6.69 5.52
N LEU A 121 -9.91 6.64 4.28
CA LEU A 121 -9.83 5.44 3.47
C LEU A 121 -8.37 5.20 3.10
N VAL A 122 -7.89 3.97 3.31
CA VAL A 122 -6.50 3.59 3.04
C VAL A 122 -6.41 2.48 1.98
N GLN A 123 -7.53 2.16 1.34
CA GLN A 123 -7.65 1.22 0.22
C GLN A 123 -8.92 1.49 -0.57
N GLY A 124 -8.97 0.98 -1.82
CA GLY A 124 -10.08 1.19 -2.75
C GLY A 124 -9.95 2.49 -3.56
N GLU A 125 -10.80 2.64 -4.57
CA GLU A 125 -10.70 3.70 -5.59
C GLU A 125 -10.73 5.13 -5.04
N ARG A 126 -11.47 5.36 -3.96
CA ARG A 126 -11.64 6.68 -3.36
C ARG A 126 -10.53 7.05 -2.35
N ALA A 127 -9.68 6.09 -2.00
CA ALA A 127 -8.68 6.30 -0.95
C ALA A 127 -7.67 7.39 -1.31
N SER A 128 -7.22 7.46 -2.57
CA SER A 128 -6.28 8.50 -3.01
C SER A 128 -6.84 9.92 -2.83
N ALA A 129 -8.11 10.14 -3.20
CA ALA A 129 -8.76 11.45 -3.04
C ALA A 129 -8.92 11.80 -1.55
N ASP A 130 -9.40 10.86 -0.73
CA ASP A 130 -9.57 11.08 0.71
C ASP A 130 -8.25 11.34 1.45
N LEU A 131 -7.15 10.70 1.02
CA LEU A 131 -5.82 10.96 1.54
C LEU A 131 -5.32 12.36 1.16
N ILE A 132 -5.57 12.83 -0.06
CA ILE A 132 -5.26 14.19 -0.51
C ILE A 132 -6.02 15.21 0.35
N ASP A 133 -7.33 15.02 0.50
CA ASP A 133 -8.17 15.89 1.32
C ASP A 133 -7.68 15.92 2.78
N ALA A 134 -7.30 14.77 3.34
CA ALA A 134 -6.78 14.67 4.69
C ALA A 134 -5.45 15.43 4.87
N VAL A 135 -4.54 15.33 3.92
CA VAL A 135 -3.27 16.07 3.94
C VAL A 135 -3.51 17.57 3.85
N ASN A 136 -4.42 18.00 2.98
CA ASN A 136 -4.81 19.41 2.84
C ASN A 136 -5.45 19.97 4.12
N GLU A 137 -6.41 19.24 4.68
CA GLU A 137 -7.10 19.63 5.91
C GLU A 137 -6.13 19.83 7.07
N LEU A 138 -5.28 18.83 7.32
CA LEU A 138 -4.33 18.86 8.42
C LEU A 138 -3.15 19.80 8.17
N GLY A 139 -2.69 19.90 6.92
CA GLY A 139 -1.56 20.73 6.52
C GLY A 139 -1.78 22.24 6.71
N ASN A 140 -3.03 22.66 6.82
CA ASN A 140 -3.42 24.05 7.14
C ASN A 140 -3.57 24.34 8.64
N ASN A 141 -3.41 23.32 9.50
CA ASN A 141 -3.53 23.47 10.96
C ASN A 141 -2.13 23.68 11.58
N SER A 142 -1.83 24.94 11.94
CA SER A 142 -0.54 25.33 12.53
C SER A 142 -0.23 24.70 13.88
N ASP A 143 -1.21 24.08 14.54
CA ASP A 143 -1.03 23.45 15.84
C ASP A 143 -0.44 22.01 15.73
N ILE A 144 -0.33 21.45 14.53
CA ILE A 144 0.18 20.13 14.30
C ILE A 144 1.67 20.18 14.01
N ASP A 145 2.44 19.41 14.76
CA ASP A 145 3.90 19.36 14.59
C ASP A 145 4.34 18.34 13.52
N VAL A 146 3.61 17.22 13.41
CA VAL A 146 3.91 16.12 12.48
C VAL A 146 2.61 15.46 12.02
N ILE A 147 2.56 15.09 10.76
CA ILE A 147 1.50 14.23 10.22
C ILE A 147 2.08 12.84 9.94
N VAL A 148 1.38 11.80 10.33
CA VAL A 148 1.73 10.40 10.03
C VAL A 148 0.64 9.81 9.13
N ILE A 149 1.02 9.38 7.94
CA ILE A 149 0.15 8.62 7.04
C ILE A 149 0.50 7.15 7.21
N ALA A 150 -0.45 6.33 7.65
CA ALA A 150 -0.16 4.94 7.97
C ALA A 150 -1.18 3.97 7.42
N ARG A 151 -0.65 2.84 6.93
CA ARG A 151 -1.43 1.68 6.51
C ARG A 151 -0.57 0.42 6.70
N GLY A 152 -1.14 -0.62 7.28
CA GLY A 152 -0.49 -1.93 7.40
C GLY A 152 -0.16 -2.57 6.05
N GLY A 153 0.42 -3.75 6.04
CA GLY A 153 0.71 -4.52 4.84
C GLY A 153 -0.55 -4.87 4.03
N GLY A 154 -0.37 -5.39 2.83
CA GLY A 154 -1.43 -5.81 1.92
C GLY A 154 -0.89 -6.04 0.52
N SER A 155 -1.75 -6.36 -0.42
CA SER A 155 -1.38 -6.53 -1.82
C SER A 155 -0.95 -5.20 -2.46
N ILE A 156 -0.31 -5.25 -3.62
CA ILE A 156 0.10 -4.04 -4.35
C ILE A 156 -1.12 -3.18 -4.73
N GLU A 157 -2.24 -3.80 -5.04
CA GLU A 157 -3.50 -3.14 -5.38
C GLU A 157 -4.06 -2.37 -4.17
N ASP A 158 -3.98 -2.96 -2.99
CA ASP A 158 -4.39 -2.32 -1.75
C ASP A 158 -3.54 -1.10 -1.38
N LEU A 159 -2.26 -1.13 -1.75
CA LEU A 159 -1.31 -0.04 -1.51
C LEU A 159 -1.33 1.01 -2.64
N TRP A 160 -1.98 0.68 -3.76
CA TRP A 160 -1.97 1.52 -4.96
C TRP A 160 -2.46 2.96 -4.75
N PRO A 161 -3.47 3.25 -3.90
CA PRO A 161 -3.89 4.62 -3.62
C PRO A 161 -2.77 5.55 -3.14
N PHE A 162 -1.73 4.99 -2.51
CA PHE A 162 -0.56 5.75 -2.06
C PHE A 162 0.43 6.06 -3.19
N ASN A 163 0.29 5.38 -4.34
CA ASN A 163 1.07 5.63 -5.56
C ASN A 163 0.39 6.68 -6.46
N SER A 164 -0.24 7.67 -5.89
CA SER A 164 -0.91 8.75 -6.61
C SER A 164 0.01 9.96 -6.77
N GLU A 165 0.13 10.48 -8.00
CA GLU A 165 0.86 11.74 -8.27
C GLU A 165 0.29 12.90 -7.46
N GLY A 166 -1.06 12.99 -7.38
CA GLY A 166 -1.73 14.03 -6.61
C GLY A 166 -1.34 13.99 -5.13
N LEU A 167 -1.36 12.82 -4.52
CA LEU A 167 -0.96 12.65 -3.13
C LEU A 167 0.52 13.00 -2.92
N ALA A 168 1.41 12.55 -3.81
CA ALA A 168 2.83 12.87 -3.72
C ALA A 168 3.09 14.38 -3.78
N ARG A 169 2.40 15.10 -4.66
CA ARG A 169 2.50 16.56 -4.78
C ARG A 169 1.92 17.27 -3.57
N GLU A 170 0.82 16.78 -3.02
CA GLU A 170 0.22 17.35 -1.82
C GLU A 170 1.11 17.18 -0.59
N ILE A 171 1.71 15.99 -0.41
CA ILE A 171 2.73 15.74 0.62
C ILE A 171 3.93 16.69 0.46
N PHE A 172 4.40 16.90 -0.78
CA PHE A 172 5.50 17.81 -1.07
C PHE A 172 5.19 19.25 -0.70
N ASN A 173 3.97 19.73 -1.02
CA ASN A 173 3.51 21.09 -0.77
C ASN A 173 3.12 21.34 0.70
N CYS A 174 2.77 20.31 1.44
CA CYS A 174 2.35 20.43 2.84
C CYS A 174 3.44 21.11 3.67
N LYS A 175 3.09 22.10 4.50
CA LYS A 175 4.05 22.84 5.33
C LYS A 175 4.55 22.04 6.53
N ILE A 176 3.74 21.11 7.02
CA ILE A 176 4.03 20.25 8.16
C ILE A 176 4.82 19.03 7.67
N PRO A 177 5.86 18.57 8.40
CA PRO A 177 6.57 17.35 8.05
C PRO A 177 5.65 16.14 8.09
N ILE A 178 5.71 15.31 7.07
CA ILE A 178 4.91 14.10 6.92
C ILE A 178 5.80 12.87 7.01
N VAL A 179 5.39 11.91 7.83
CA VAL A 179 6.03 10.59 7.96
C VAL A 179 5.11 9.54 7.31
N SER A 180 5.67 8.75 6.42
CA SER A 180 4.97 7.63 5.80
C SER A 180 5.29 6.32 6.52
N GLY A 181 4.26 5.63 7.01
CA GLY A 181 4.30 4.27 7.54
C GLY A 181 3.36 3.38 6.72
N VAL A 182 3.67 3.20 5.43
CA VAL A 182 2.81 2.46 4.48
C VAL A 182 3.51 1.19 4.05
N GLY A 183 2.81 0.05 4.18
CA GLY A 183 3.34 -1.26 3.83
C GLY A 183 4.07 -1.94 4.99
N HIS A 184 4.71 -3.07 4.69
CA HIS A 184 5.51 -3.86 5.62
C HIS A 184 6.89 -4.08 5.00
N GLU A 185 7.94 -3.79 5.75
CA GLU A 185 9.30 -4.23 5.45
C GLU A 185 9.61 -5.56 6.11
#